data_5ea2d7bf8a1314a1e323fbdc713e7593
#
_entry.id   5ea2d7bf8a1314a1e323fbdc713e7593
#
_cell.length_a   1.000
_cell.length_b   1.000
_cell.length_c   1.000
_cell.angle_alpha   90.00
_cell.angle_beta   90.00
_cell.angle_gamma   90.00
#
_symmetry.space_group_name_H-M   'P 1'
#
loop_
_entity.id
_entity.type
_entity.pdbx_description
1 polymer ?
#
loop_
_entity_poly.entity_id
_entity_poly.type
_entity_poly.pdbx_seq_one_letter_code
_entity_poly.pdbx_strand_id
1 'polypeptide(L)'
;MRIIIGICLIVSMVIPAWCDSVWNENSASPYSTQKAYKVGDIINIIILESSSARNLAGTKSDVKDDLSFKFTHTIQRLAPIIGANNQAVGQLSNRYAGDGSTTRGSNVQARIAAWVTEIQPNGNLMIKGQHKVEVNDELQEIILTGVVRPKDISGANTVYSYQVAGADLSVKGTGSVADTSSPGWITRILNWLF
;
A
#
# COMPACT_ATOMS: atom_id res chain seq x y z
N MET A 1 -35.85 26.69 -74.76
CA MET A 1 -34.54 26.93 -74.15
C MET A 1 -34.58 27.83 -72.91
N ARG A 2 -35.32 28.95 -72.92
CA ARG A 2 -35.41 29.86 -71.75
C ARG A 2 -36.09 29.24 -70.50
N ILE A 3 -37.10 28.38 -70.69
CA ILE A 3 -37.82 27.72 -69.61
C ILE A 3 -36.95 26.66 -68.92
N ILE A 4 -36.11 25.93 -69.66
CA ILE A 4 -35.23 24.90 -69.15
C ILE A 4 -34.11 25.53 -68.30
N ILE A 5 -33.60 26.68 -68.67
CA ILE A 5 -32.58 27.43 -67.89
C ILE A 5 -33.18 27.93 -66.57
N GLY A 6 -34.43 28.35 -66.57
CA GLY A 6 -35.12 28.75 -65.32
C GLY A 6 -35.34 27.61 -64.36
N ILE A 7 -35.68 26.42 -64.85
CA ILE A 7 -35.87 25.22 -64.04
C ILE A 7 -34.53 24.74 -63.42
N CYS A 8 -33.44 24.77 -64.21
CA CYS A 8 -32.11 24.46 -63.72
C CYS A 8 -31.64 25.41 -62.63
N LEU A 9 -31.95 26.69 -62.72
CA LEU A 9 -31.61 27.71 -61.76
C LEU A 9 -32.37 27.55 -60.42
N ILE A 10 -33.65 27.13 -60.48
CA ILE A 10 -34.46 26.82 -59.28
C ILE A 10 -33.98 25.52 -58.60
N VAL A 11 -33.63 24.49 -59.36
CA VAL A 11 -33.12 23.22 -58.82
C VAL A 11 -31.75 23.39 -58.14
N SER A 12 -30.88 24.30 -58.64
CA SER A 12 -29.60 24.58 -57.99
C SER A 12 -29.70 25.31 -56.64
N MET A 13 -30.87 25.94 -56.38
CA MET A 13 -31.09 26.68 -55.14
C MET A 13 -31.65 25.79 -53.98
N VAL A 14 -31.98 24.53 -54.28
CA VAL A 14 -32.51 23.55 -53.32
C VAL A 14 -31.43 22.56 -52.84
N ILE A 15 -30.16 22.80 -53.14
CA ILE A 15 -29.08 21.97 -52.57
C ILE A 15 -29.03 22.23 -51.04
N PRO A 16 -29.41 21.25 -50.19
CA PRO A 16 -29.30 21.43 -48.74
C PRO A 16 -27.82 21.71 -48.43
N ALA A 17 -27.51 22.87 -47.89
CA ALA A 17 -26.25 23.15 -47.29
C ALA A 17 -26.10 22.22 -46.07
N TRP A 18 -25.36 21.17 -46.25
CA TRP A 18 -24.98 20.32 -45.13
C TRP A 18 -24.04 21.13 -44.24
N CYS A 19 -24.62 21.86 -43.30
CA CYS A 19 -23.87 22.50 -42.24
C CYS A 19 -23.32 21.42 -41.30
N ASP A 20 -22.08 21.00 -41.52
CA ASP A 20 -21.38 20.18 -40.56
C ASP A 20 -20.99 21.07 -39.38
N SER A 21 -21.42 20.67 -38.21
CA SER A 21 -21.12 21.41 -36.98
C SER A 21 -19.66 21.22 -36.63
N VAL A 22 -18.95 22.29 -36.46
CA VAL A 22 -17.57 22.28 -35.91
C VAL A 22 -17.52 21.71 -34.49
N TRP A 23 -18.70 21.70 -33.83
CA TRP A 23 -18.84 21.18 -32.49
C TRP A 23 -19.30 19.71 -32.54
N ASN A 24 -18.41 18.80 -32.21
CA ASN A 24 -18.70 17.38 -31.97
C ASN A 24 -18.49 17.03 -30.51
N GLU A 25 -18.85 15.82 -30.08
CA GLU A 25 -18.72 15.36 -28.69
C GLU A 25 -17.27 15.42 -28.16
N ASN A 26 -16.28 15.47 -29.05
CA ASN A 26 -14.86 15.57 -28.72
C ASN A 26 -14.31 17.00 -28.84
N SER A 27 -15.14 17.97 -29.24
CA SER A 27 -14.71 19.37 -29.36
C SER A 27 -14.51 19.98 -27.98
N ALA A 28 -13.29 20.39 -27.68
CA ALA A 28 -12.94 21.13 -26.48
C ALA A 28 -12.81 22.61 -26.82
N SER A 29 -13.26 23.48 -25.91
CA SER A 29 -13.01 24.91 -26.07
C SER A 29 -11.49 25.17 -26.04
N PRO A 30 -10.94 25.98 -26.98
CA PRO A 30 -9.52 26.33 -26.97
C PRO A 30 -9.10 27.09 -25.70
N TYR A 31 -10.06 27.58 -24.92
CA TYR A 31 -9.83 28.26 -23.64
C TYR A 31 -10.09 27.36 -22.42
N SER A 32 -10.53 26.11 -22.63
CA SER A 32 -10.70 25.18 -21.52
C SER A 32 -9.38 24.50 -21.20
N THR A 33 -9.05 24.43 -19.92
CA THR A 33 -7.96 23.57 -19.45
C THR A 33 -8.39 22.13 -19.69
N GLN A 34 -7.65 21.39 -20.51
CA GLN A 34 -7.91 19.97 -20.77
C GLN A 34 -7.58 19.16 -19.50
N LYS A 35 -8.58 19.00 -18.65
CA LYS A 35 -8.49 18.08 -17.51
C LYS A 35 -9.01 16.71 -17.92
N ALA A 36 -8.44 15.67 -17.34
CA ALA A 36 -8.96 14.32 -17.47
C ALA A 36 -10.38 14.25 -16.92
N TYR A 37 -11.36 13.78 -17.71
CA TYR A 37 -12.76 13.62 -17.31
C TYR A 37 -13.47 12.48 -18.03
N LYS A 38 -12.80 11.79 -18.96
CA LYS A 38 -13.33 10.62 -19.69
C LYS A 38 -12.66 9.34 -19.24
N VAL A 39 -13.36 8.22 -19.42
CA VAL A 39 -12.77 6.89 -19.25
C VAL A 39 -11.60 6.73 -20.22
N GLY A 40 -10.47 6.26 -19.74
CA GLY A 40 -9.24 6.14 -20.51
C GLY A 40 -8.28 7.34 -20.40
N ASP A 41 -8.72 8.47 -19.87
CA ASP A 41 -7.85 9.61 -19.63
C ASP A 41 -6.77 9.28 -18.58
N ILE A 42 -5.62 9.95 -18.69
CA ILE A 42 -4.47 9.74 -17.81
C ILE A 42 -4.35 10.91 -16.83
N ILE A 43 -4.15 10.57 -15.57
CA ILE A 43 -3.93 11.51 -14.46
C ILE A 43 -2.59 11.17 -13.80
N ASN A 44 -1.76 12.17 -13.55
CA ASN A 44 -0.53 12.03 -12.79
C ASN A 44 -0.83 12.13 -11.30
N ILE A 45 -0.42 11.12 -10.54
CA ILE A 45 -0.61 11.11 -9.09
C ILE A 45 0.72 11.28 -8.41
N ILE A 46 0.80 12.29 -7.54
CA ILE A 46 1.94 12.52 -6.66
C ILE A 46 1.63 11.87 -5.32
N ILE A 47 2.33 10.79 -5.02
CA ILE A 47 2.22 10.04 -3.78
C ILE A 47 3.15 10.68 -2.76
N LEU A 48 2.57 11.12 -1.63
CA LEU A 48 3.27 11.69 -0.49
C LEU A 48 2.65 11.07 0.77
N GLU A 49 3.11 9.88 1.14
CA GLU A 49 2.58 9.15 2.29
C GLU A 49 3.65 8.97 3.35
N SER A 50 3.31 9.34 4.57
CA SER A 50 4.16 9.13 5.75
C SER A 50 3.34 8.40 6.80
N SER A 51 3.77 7.20 7.16
CA SER A 51 3.13 6.39 8.20
C SER A 51 4.14 6.08 9.29
N SER A 52 3.75 6.31 10.54
CA SER A 52 4.53 5.91 11.70
C SER A 52 3.65 5.10 12.64
N ALA A 53 4.04 3.87 12.93
CA ALA A 53 3.37 3.02 13.90
C ALA A 53 4.34 2.67 15.03
N ARG A 54 3.92 2.93 16.27
CA ARG A 54 4.67 2.52 17.46
C ARG A 54 3.84 1.50 18.21
N ASN A 55 4.31 0.27 18.27
CA ASN A 55 3.73 -0.78 19.10
C ASN A 55 4.56 -0.92 20.37
N LEU A 56 3.93 -0.65 21.51
CA LEU A 56 4.49 -0.92 22.82
C LEU A 56 3.82 -2.19 23.36
N ALA A 57 4.54 -3.30 23.37
CA ALA A 57 4.12 -4.55 24.00
C ALA A 57 4.97 -4.76 25.24
N GLY A 58 4.40 -4.51 26.41
CA GLY A 58 4.99 -4.86 27.70
C GLY A 58 4.40 -6.17 28.17
N THR A 59 5.17 -7.25 28.19
CA THR A 59 4.77 -8.51 28.82
C THR A 59 5.53 -8.64 30.15
N LYS A 60 4.83 -8.46 31.25
CA LYS A 60 5.35 -8.82 32.58
C LYS A 60 4.81 -10.20 32.94
N SER A 61 5.69 -11.19 32.95
CA SER A 61 5.38 -12.52 33.46
C SER A 61 6.17 -12.72 34.74
N ASP A 62 5.50 -12.61 35.87
CA ASP A 62 6.03 -13.02 37.18
C ASP A 62 5.65 -14.49 37.38
N VAL A 63 6.43 -15.42 36.92
CA VAL A 63 6.29 -16.85 37.24
C VAL A 63 7.15 -17.12 38.47
N LYS A 64 6.49 -17.28 39.61
CA LYS A 64 7.12 -17.79 40.82
C LYS A 64 6.90 -19.29 40.87
N ASP A 65 7.79 -20.05 40.32
CA ASP A 65 7.83 -21.48 40.50
C ASP A 65 8.61 -21.79 41.77
N ASP A 66 7.93 -22.01 42.87
CA ASP A 66 8.52 -22.58 44.07
C ASP A 66 8.73 -24.08 43.87
N LEU A 67 9.77 -24.43 43.13
CA LEU A 67 10.26 -25.79 42.99
C LEU A 67 11.13 -26.12 44.22
N SER A 68 10.48 -26.47 45.33
CA SER A 68 11.19 -27.03 46.47
C SER A 68 11.43 -28.52 46.28
N PHE A 69 12.59 -28.88 45.77
CA PHE A 69 13.02 -30.28 45.73
C PHE A 69 13.54 -30.67 47.12
N LYS A 70 12.73 -31.34 47.90
CA LYS A 70 13.17 -32.05 49.10
C LYS A 70 13.75 -33.40 48.71
N PHE A 71 15.05 -33.48 48.50
CA PHE A 71 15.71 -34.78 48.40
C PHE A 71 15.92 -35.34 49.82
N THR A 72 15.00 -36.15 50.26
CA THR A 72 15.20 -36.99 51.43
C THR A 72 15.77 -38.32 50.94
N HIS A 73 17.08 -38.42 50.81
CA HIS A 73 17.68 -39.69 50.46
C HIS A 73 18.30 -40.36 51.71
N THR A 74 17.86 -41.53 51.94
CA THR A 74 18.30 -42.43 52.96
C THR A 74 19.59 -43.15 52.52
N ILE A 75 20.62 -42.42 52.06
CA ILE A 75 21.91 -43.01 51.77
C ILE A 75 22.92 -42.49 52.78
N GLN A 76 22.89 -43.13 53.93
CA GLN A 76 23.72 -42.85 55.11
C GLN A 76 25.23 -43.05 54.83
N ARG A 77 25.62 -43.54 53.67
CA ARG A 77 27.01 -43.80 53.26
C ARG A 77 27.74 -42.64 52.61
N LEU A 78 27.02 -41.58 52.20
CA LEU A 78 27.59 -40.40 51.50
C LEU A 78 27.63 -39.15 52.39
N ALA A 79 27.22 -39.26 53.67
CA ALA A 79 27.22 -38.16 54.63
C ALA A 79 28.61 -37.52 54.89
N PRO A 80 29.74 -38.22 54.84
CA PRO A 80 31.04 -37.61 55.10
C PRO A 80 31.59 -36.79 53.94
N ILE A 81 31.03 -36.94 52.74
CA ILE A 81 31.51 -36.24 51.51
C ILE A 81 30.71 -34.96 51.21
N ILE A 82 29.45 -34.88 51.67
CA ILE A 82 28.53 -33.80 51.25
C ILE A 82 28.14 -32.86 52.43
N GLY A 83 28.69 -33.09 53.62
CA GLY A 83 28.36 -32.25 54.82
C GLY A 83 26.96 -32.49 55.34
N ALA A 84 26.82 -32.46 56.68
CA ALA A 84 25.59 -32.82 57.41
C ALA A 84 24.41 -31.83 57.32
N ASN A 85 24.53 -30.80 56.57
CA ASN A 85 23.46 -29.79 56.38
C ASN A 85 22.99 -29.74 54.90
N ASN A 86 22.19 -30.74 54.51
CA ASN A 86 21.59 -30.80 53.18
C ASN A 86 20.27 -30.05 53.13
N GLN A 87 20.32 -28.74 53.19
CA GLN A 87 19.27 -27.86 52.69
C GLN A 87 19.83 -27.04 51.54
N ALA A 88 19.96 -27.65 50.38
CA ALA A 88 20.09 -26.90 49.14
C ALA A 88 18.71 -26.40 48.73
N VAL A 89 18.32 -25.27 49.26
CA VAL A 89 17.13 -24.55 48.79
C VAL A 89 17.55 -23.76 47.57
N GLY A 90 17.46 -24.37 46.39
CA GLY A 90 17.60 -23.69 45.13
C GLY A 90 16.34 -22.88 44.84
N GLN A 91 16.27 -21.62 45.23
CA GLN A 91 15.28 -20.67 44.70
C GLN A 91 15.69 -20.27 43.30
N LEU A 92 15.08 -20.90 42.30
CA LEU A 92 15.14 -20.46 40.93
C LEU A 92 14.00 -19.42 40.74
N SER A 93 14.30 -18.15 41.01
CA SER A 93 13.41 -17.07 40.62
C SER A 93 13.75 -16.63 39.21
N ASN A 94 12.96 -17.08 38.24
CA ASN A 94 13.11 -16.65 36.86
C ASN A 94 12.18 -15.45 36.66
N ARG A 95 12.76 -14.24 36.72
CA ARG A 95 12.04 -13.00 36.44
C ARG A 95 12.27 -12.63 34.99
N TYR A 96 11.27 -12.87 34.14
CA TYR A 96 11.30 -12.49 32.73
C TYR A 96 10.60 -11.14 32.59
N ALA A 97 11.34 -10.08 32.38
CA ALA A 97 10.82 -8.77 32.01
C ALA A 97 11.24 -8.48 30.55
N GLY A 98 10.32 -8.66 29.63
CA GLY A 98 10.52 -8.36 28.22
C GLY A 98 9.79 -7.07 27.84
N ASP A 99 10.51 -5.95 27.77
CA ASP A 99 10.00 -4.71 27.19
C ASP A 99 10.33 -4.69 25.69
N GLY A 100 9.37 -5.05 24.85
CA GLY A 100 9.49 -4.98 23.39
C GLY A 100 8.88 -3.70 22.86
N SER A 101 9.68 -2.73 22.40
CA SER A 101 9.18 -1.61 21.62
C SER A 101 9.58 -1.78 20.15
N THR A 102 8.59 -1.84 19.27
CA THR A 102 8.83 -1.85 17.83
C THR A 102 8.29 -0.55 17.22
N THR A 103 9.19 0.24 16.65
CA THR A 103 8.82 1.44 15.91
C THR A 103 8.98 1.13 14.41
N ARG A 104 7.90 1.24 13.65
CA ARG A 104 7.91 1.13 12.19
C ARG A 104 7.54 2.47 11.58
N GLY A 105 8.42 3.01 10.75
CA GLY A 105 8.18 4.20 9.96
C GLY A 105 8.27 3.83 8.48
N SER A 106 7.31 4.28 7.68
CA SER A 106 7.33 4.18 6.24
C SER A 106 7.11 5.55 5.64
N ASN A 107 7.95 5.92 4.68
CA ASN A 107 7.82 7.15 3.90
C ASN A 107 7.85 6.76 2.43
N VAL A 108 6.76 7.05 1.71
CA VAL A 108 6.62 6.73 0.29
C VAL A 108 6.47 8.03 -0.47
N GLN A 109 7.39 8.29 -1.38
CA GLN A 109 7.36 9.42 -2.31
C GLN A 109 7.51 8.88 -3.72
N ALA A 110 6.48 9.03 -4.53
CA ALA A 110 6.49 8.55 -5.91
C ALA A 110 5.59 9.42 -6.79
N ARG A 111 5.83 9.35 -8.10
CA ARG A 111 4.94 9.90 -9.12
C ARG A 111 4.55 8.79 -10.06
N ILE A 112 3.26 8.53 -10.20
CA ILE A 112 2.74 7.49 -11.07
C ILE A 112 1.66 8.06 -11.98
N ALA A 113 1.50 7.47 -13.16
CA ALA A 113 0.37 7.71 -14.04
C ALA A 113 -0.74 6.72 -13.70
N ALA A 114 -1.97 7.22 -13.60
CA ALA A 114 -3.17 6.42 -13.43
C ALA A 114 -4.15 6.75 -14.55
N TRP A 115 -4.90 5.77 -15.00
CA TRP A 115 -5.97 5.98 -15.97
C TRP A 115 -7.33 5.95 -15.29
N VAL A 116 -8.28 6.69 -15.84
CA VAL A 116 -9.68 6.67 -15.43
C VAL A 116 -10.31 5.38 -15.94
N THR A 117 -10.76 4.53 -15.01
CA THR A 117 -11.39 3.25 -15.35
C THR A 117 -12.89 3.38 -15.49
N GLU A 118 -13.52 4.26 -14.70
CA GLU A 118 -14.97 4.42 -14.66
C GLU A 118 -15.33 5.83 -14.18
N ILE A 119 -16.46 6.32 -14.63
CA ILE A 119 -17.09 7.55 -14.12
C ILE A 119 -18.30 7.15 -13.30
N GLN A 120 -18.27 7.48 -12.02
CA GLN A 120 -19.39 7.20 -11.11
C GLN A 120 -20.60 8.08 -11.43
N PRO A 121 -21.83 7.66 -11.04
CA PRO A 121 -23.06 8.45 -11.29
C PRO A 121 -23.03 9.87 -10.69
N ASN A 122 -22.22 10.09 -9.66
CA ASN A 122 -22.01 11.40 -9.02
C ASN A 122 -20.97 12.26 -9.75
N GLY A 123 -20.43 11.78 -10.89
CA GLY A 123 -19.40 12.46 -11.67
C GLY A 123 -17.97 12.30 -11.15
N ASN A 124 -17.72 11.53 -10.11
CA ASN A 124 -16.38 11.23 -9.66
C ASN A 124 -15.70 10.19 -10.56
N LEU A 125 -14.38 10.23 -10.64
CA LEU A 125 -13.56 9.38 -11.50
C LEU A 125 -12.94 8.27 -10.68
N MET A 126 -13.21 7.02 -11.02
CA MET A 126 -12.47 5.88 -10.49
C MET A 126 -11.17 5.76 -11.26
N ILE A 127 -10.06 5.66 -10.53
CA ILE A 127 -8.72 5.63 -11.11
C ILE A 127 -7.96 4.39 -10.70
N LYS A 128 -7.09 3.92 -11.61
CA LYS A 128 -6.15 2.83 -11.35
C LYS A 128 -4.80 3.17 -11.95
N GLY A 129 -3.77 3.19 -11.11
CA GLY A 129 -2.38 3.37 -11.50
C GLY A 129 -1.54 2.16 -11.14
N GLN A 130 -0.58 1.82 -11.97
CA GLN A 130 0.40 0.77 -11.72
C GLN A 130 1.75 1.22 -12.27
N HIS A 131 2.78 1.11 -11.46
CA HIS A 131 4.13 1.44 -11.86
C HIS A 131 5.08 0.35 -11.39
N LYS A 132 5.83 -0.23 -12.31
CA LYS A 132 6.84 -1.26 -12.04
C LYS A 132 8.20 -0.70 -12.36
N VAL A 133 9.13 -0.84 -11.43
CA VAL A 133 10.53 -0.44 -11.58
C VAL A 133 11.40 -1.58 -11.12
N GLU A 134 12.38 -1.93 -11.93
CA GLU A 134 13.41 -2.90 -11.60
C GLU A 134 14.73 -2.17 -11.39
N VAL A 135 15.31 -2.31 -10.22
CA VAL A 135 16.58 -1.68 -9.83
C VAL A 135 17.45 -2.74 -9.17
N ASN A 136 18.63 -3.00 -9.72
CA ASN A 136 19.59 -3.97 -9.17
C ASN A 136 18.98 -5.36 -8.90
N ASP A 137 18.25 -5.93 -9.85
CA ASP A 137 17.53 -7.21 -9.73
C ASP A 137 16.41 -7.22 -8.67
N GLU A 138 16.02 -6.05 -8.19
CA GLU A 138 14.91 -5.88 -7.28
C GLU A 138 13.72 -5.26 -8.01
N LEU A 139 12.60 -5.99 -8.08
CA LEU A 139 11.37 -5.51 -8.69
C LEU A 139 10.53 -4.76 -7.64
N GLN A 140 10.30 -3.49 -7.89
CA GLN A 140 9.39 -2.67 -7.10
C GLN A 140 8.11 -2.39 -7.90
N GLU A 141 6.97 -2.70 -7.31
CA GLU A 141 5.67 -2.47 -7.90
C GLU A 141 4.84 -1.56 -6.99
N ILE A 142 4.36 -0.47 -7.57
CA ILE A 142 3.44 0.48 -6.91
C ILE A 142 2.10 0.38 -7.61
N ILE A 143 1.05 0.08 -6.85
CA ILE A 143 -0.33 0.05 -7.34
C ILE A 143 -1.12 1.05 -6.51
N LEU A 144 -1.90 1.89 -7.19
CA LEU A 144 -2.82 2.82 -6.55
C LEU A 144 -4.20 2.69 -7.21
N THR A 145 -5.23 2.54 -6.38
CA THR A 145 -6.62 2.65 -6.81
C THR A 145 -7.38 3.61 -5.90
N GLY A 146 -8.44 4.21 -6.41
CA GLY A 146 -9.27 5.12 -5.62
C GLY A 146 -10.18 5.97 -6.48
N VAL A 147 -10.80 6.97 -5.86
CA VAL A 147 -11.77 7.85 -6.51
C VAL A 147 -11.31 9.31 -6.40
N VAL A 148 -11.34 10.03 -7.51
CA VAL A 148 -10.92 11.44 -7.60
C VAL A 148 -12.08 12.29 -8.07
N ARG A 149 -12.26 13.46 -7.48
CA ARG A 149 -13.21 14.44 -7.95
C ARG A 149 -12.59 15.27 -9.07
N PRO A 150 -13.30 15.54 -10.18
CA PRO A 150 -12.77 16.34 -11.29
C PRO A 150 -12.25 17.73 -10.87
N LYS A 151 -12.82 18.32 -9.84
CA LYS A 151 -12.39 19.63 -9.31
C LYS A 151 -11.01 19.62 -8.65
N ASP A 152 -10.59 18.46 -8.10
CA ASP A 152 -9.29 18.30 -7.42
C ASP A 152 -8.17 18.05 -8.42
N ILE A 153 -8.50 17.75 -9.70
CA ILE A 153 -7.53 17.60 -10.77
C ILE A 153 -7.03 18.99 -11.16
N SER A 154 -5.71 19.17 -11.07
CA SER A 154 -5.05 20.42 -11.50
C SER A 154 -5.11 20.60 -13.02
N GLY A 155 -4.84 21.82 -13.52
CA GLY A 155 -4.73 22.09 -14.95
C GLY A 155 -3.63 21.28 -15.67
N ALA A 156 -2.68 20.72 -14.94
CA ALA A 156 -1.63 19.86 -15.47
C ALA A 156 -1.96 18.36 -15.35
N ASN A 157 -3.25 18.01 -15.18
CA ASN A 157 -3.71 16.64 -14.93
C ASN A 157 -2.98 15.94 -13.76
N THR A 158 -2.77 16.67 -12.68
CA THR A 158 -2.05 16.18 -11.51
C THR A 158 -2.95 16.21 -10.28
N VAL A 159 -2.87 15.16 -9.45
CA VAL A 159 -3.59 15.01 -8.17
C VAL A 159 -2.62 14.49 -7.12
N TYR A 160 -2.77 14.92 -5.88
CA TYR A 160 -2.03 14.37 -4.75
C TYR A 160 -2.74 13.16 -4.15
N SER A 161 -1.99 12.20 -3.61
CA SER A 161 -2.54 10.98 -3.01
C SER A 161 -3.57 11.26 -1.92
N TYR A 162 -3.36 12.27 -1.09
CA TYR A 162 -4.30 12.66 -0.04
C TYR A 162 -5.64 13.24 -0.54
N GLN A 163 -5.75 13.57 -1.84
CA GLN A 163 -6.99 14.02 -2.48
C GLN A 163 -7.77 12.85 -3.10
N VAL A 164 -7.20 11.66 -3.10
CA VAL A 164 -7.83 10.44 -3.62
C VAL A 164 -8.67 9.80 -2.52
N ALA A 165 -9.97 9.76 -2.70
CA ALA A 165 -10.88 9.13 -1.74
C ALA A 165 -10.79 7.61 -1.85
N GLY A 166 -10.77 6.91 -0.70
CA GLY A 166 -10.64 5.45 -0.68
C GLY A 166 -9.35 4.96 -1.34
N ALA A 167 -8.26 5.72 -1.20
CA ALA A 167 -6.98 5.36 -1.78
C ALA A 167 -6.49 4.02 -1.21
N ASP A 168 -6.30 3.04 -2.07
CA ASP A 168 -5.58 1.81 -1.77
C ASP A 168 -4.22 1.86 -2.46
N LEU A 169 -3.18 2.04 -1.65
CA LEU A 169 -1.80 2.14 -2.08
C LEU A 169 -1.03 0.90 -1.64
N SER A 170 -0.66 0.08 -2.60
CA SER A 170 0.19 -1.10 -2.39
C SER A 170 1.57 -0.86 -2.96
N VAL A 171 2.60 -1.00 -2.13
CA VAL A 171 4.00 -0.96 -2.53
C VAL A 171 4.61 -2.31 -2.22
N LYS A 172 5.03 -3.03 -3.25
CA LYS A 172 5.64 -4.35 -3.14
C LYS A 172 7.06 -4.28 -3.67
N GLY A 173 8.01 -4.76 -2.88
CA GLY A 173 9.39 -5.01 -3.31
C GLY A 173 9.65 -6.51 -3.26
N THR A 174 10.20 -7.05 -4.35
CA THR A 174 10.63 -8.45 -4.41
C THR A 174 12.11 -8.45 -4.76
N GLY A 175 12.98 -8.84 -3.81
CA GLY A 175 14.42 -8.84 -4.00
C GLY A 175 15.16 -9.53 -2.86
N SER A 176 16.45 -9.70 -3.00
CA SER A 176 17.33 -10.46 -2.09
C SER A 176 17.39 -9.91 -0.66
N VAL A 177 17.00 -8.66 -0.42
CA VAL A 177 16.99 -8.03 0.91
C VAL A 177 15.81 -8.49 1.76
N ALA A 178 14.73 -8.95 1.15
CA ALA A 178 13.56 -9.46 1.87
C ALA A 178 13.86 -10.80 2.58
N ASP A 179 14.80 -11.60 2.07
CA ASP A 179 15.15 -12.91 2.62
C ASP A 179 16.08 -12.84 3.85
N THR A 180 16.82 -11.75 4.04
CA THR A 180 17.75 -11.61 5.17
C THR A 180 17.07 -11.31 6.52
N SER A 181 15.77 -10.98 6.52
CA SER A 181 15.02 -10.70 7.76
C SER A 181 14.37 -11.95 8.39
N SER A 182 14.48 -13.11 7.76
CA SER A 182 14.00 -14.36 8.36
C SER A 182 15.08 -14.98 9.24
N PRO A 183 14.76 -15.36 10.50
CA PRO A 183 15.71 -16.03 11.37
C PRO A 183 16.21 -17.32 10.71
N GLY A 184 17.51 -17.53 10.70
CA GLY A 184 18.13 -18.69 10.08
C GLY A 184 17.52 -20.00 10.58
N TRP A 185 17.58 -21.02 9.74
CA TRP A 185 16.99 -22.34 10.05
C TRP A 185 17.51 -22.95 11.37
N ILE A 186 18.76 -22.63 11.75
CA ILE A 186 19.38 -23.08 13.02
C ILE A 186 18.68 -22.42 14.22
N THR A 187 18.35 -21.13 14.15
CA THR A 187 17.61 -20.42 15.20
C THR A 187 16.18 -20.94 15.36
N ARG A 188 15.54 -21.40 14.27
CA ARG A 188 14.22 -22.04 14.36
C ARG A 188 14.27 -23.39 15.06
N ILE A 189 15.32 -24.18 14.85
CA ILE A 189 15.51 -25.47 15.55
C ILE A 189 15.80 -25.24 17.02
N LEU A 190 16.64 -24.28 17.37
CA LEU A 190 16.95 -23.94 18.75
C LEU A 190 15.72 -23.43 19.51
N ASN A 191 14.88 -22.57 18.89
CA ASN A 191 13.63 -22.11 19.50
C ASN A 191 12.54 -23.19 19.61
N TRP A 192 12.67 -24.30 18.87
CA TRP A 192 11.76 -25.44 19.01
C TRP A 192 12.23 -26.42 20.10
N LEU A 193 13.53 -26.45 20.38
CA LEU A 193 14.12 -27.40 21.34
C LEU A 193 14.14 -26.85 22.78
N PHE A 194 14.14 -25.51 22.94
CA PHE A 194 14.11 -24.81 24.22
C PHE A 194 12.85 -23.91 24.34
#